data_06633ce900130051f823a6637a9476ee
#
_entry.id   06633ce900130051f823a6637a9476ee
#
_cell.length_a   1.000
_cell.length_b   1.000
_cell.length_c   1.000
_cell.angle_alpha   90.00
_cell.angle_beta   90.00
_cell.angle_gamma   90.00
#
_symmetry.space_group_name_H-M   'P 1'
#
loop_
_entity.id
_entity.type
_entity.pdbx_description
1 polymer ?
#
loop_
_entity_poly.entity_id
_entity_poly.type
_entity_poly.pdbx_seq_one_letter_code
_entity_poly.pdbx_strand_id
1 'polypeptide(L)'
;MIPMVDLRAQYASIKEEVDAAVLDVLASGQFALGPQVSAFEEEFAAYSGARYGVAVNSGTSALHLALLAAGVGPSDEVITVPFTFMATVAAVRYTGATPVFVDIEPRSCTMDVTQVCNAI
;
A
#
# COMPACT_ATOMS: atom_id res chain seq x y z
N MET A 1 -6.74 27.31 -15.16
CA MET A 1 -7.11 25.90 -14.87
C MET A 1 -6.64 25.60 -13.45
N ILE A 2 -7.52 25.11 -12.58
CA ILE A 2 -7.15 24.72 -11.21
C ILE A 2 -6.64 23.28 -11.30
N PRO A 3 -5.36 22.99 -10.92
CA PRO A 3 -4.84 21.64 -10.94
C PRO A 3 -5.53 20.79 -9.86
N MET A 4 -5.79 19.52 -10.13
CA MET A 4 -6.33 18.58 -9.13
C MET A 4 -5.32 18.29 -8.01
N VAL A 5 -4.02 18.35 -8.33
CA VAL A 5 -2.91 18.14 -7.40
C VAL A 5 -1.82 19.16 -7.73
N ASP A 6 -1.31 19.85 -6.71
CA ASP A 6 -0.16 20.76 -6.83
C ASP A 6 0.99 20.29 -5.93
N LEU A 7 1.79 19.36 -6.45
CA LEU A 7 2.95 18.82 -5.74
C LEU A 7 4.04 19.87 -5.51
N ARG A 8 4.08 20.96 -6.31
CA ARG A 8 5.06 22.05 -6.11
C ARG A 8 4.72 22.86 -4.88
N ALA A 9 3.43 23.18 -4.70
CA ALA A 9 2.98 23.89 -3.50
C ALA A 9 3.20 23.02 -2.24
N GLN A 10 2.91 21.72 -2.30
CA GLN A 10 3.19 20.78 -1.21
C GLN A 10 4.69 20.75 -0.89
N TYR A 11 5.55 20.54 -1.88
CA TYR A 11 6.99 20.53 -1.66
C TYR A 11 7.50 21.85 -1.09
N ALA A 12 7.02 23.00 -1.59
CA ALA A 12 7.43 24.30 -1.07
C ALA A 12 7.14 24.47 0.42
N SER A 13 6.06 23.87 0.94
CA SER A 13 5.68 23.98 2.36
C SER A 13 6.53 23.13 3.29
N ILE A 14 7.20 22.08 2.79
CA ILE A 14 8.02 21.14 3.59
C ILE A 14 9.46 21.06 3.05
N LYS A 15 9.86 22.02 2.20
CA LYS A 15 11.11 21.97 1.44
C LYS A 15 12.34 21.79 2.33
N GLU A 16 12.45 22.60 3.40
CA GLU A 16 13.64 22.60 4.25
C GLU A 16 13.85 21.25 4.93
N GLU A 17 12.78 20.63 5.42
CA GLU A 17 12.83 19.31 6.07
C GLU A 17 13.18 18.20 5.08
N VAL A 18 12.53 18.22 3.90
CA VAL A 18 12.76 17.21 2.86
C VAL A 18 14.18 17.32 2.31
N ASP A 19 14.64 18.52 1.99
CA ASP A 19 15.99 18.73 1.43
C ASP A 19 17.07 18.27 2.44
N ALA A 20 16.92 18.60 3.72
CA ALA A 20 17.85 18.16 4.75
C ALA A 20 17.91 16.62 4.84
N ALA A 21 16.74 15.97 4.93
CA ALA A 21 16.66 14.52 5.02
C ALA A 21 17.26 13.80 3.79
N VAL A 22 16.98 14.32 2.58
CA VAL A 22 17.54 13.77 1.34
C VAL A 22 19.07 13.93 1.29
N LEU A 23 19.58 15.10 1.66
CA LEU A 23 21.03 15.35 1.69
C LEU A 23 21.75 14.46 2.70
N ASP A 24 21.15 14.20 3.85
CA ASP A 24 21.70 13.30 4.87
C ASP A 24 21.78 11.86 4.33
N VAL A 25 20.76 11.37 3.64
CA VAL A 25 20.80 10.04 2.99
C VAL A 25 21.89 9.99 1.93
N LEU A 26 22.01 11.02 1.08
CA LEU A 26 23.06 11.10 0.05
C LEU A 26 24.45 11.08 0.69
N ALA A 27 24.67 11.84 1.75
CA ALA A 27 25.93 11.91 2.47
C ALA A 27 26.30 10.58 3.14
N SER A 28 25.29 9.84 3.64
CA SER A 28 25.51 8.53 4.28
C SER A 28 25.90 7.43 3.30
N GLY A 29 25.49 7.54 2.02
CA GLY A 29 25.65 6.49 1.01
C GLY A 29 24.75 5.26 1.25
N GLN A 30 23.88 5.27 2.25
CA GLN A 30 22.98 4.15 2.59
C GLN A 30 21.63 4.33 1.91
N PHE A 31 21.55 3.96 0.65
CA PHE A 31 20.35 4.16 -0.19
C PHE A 31 19.31 3.07 -0.07
N ALA A 32 19.61 1.94 0.54
CA ALA A 32 18.69 0.84 0.73
C ALA A 32 18.79 0.31 2.17
N LEU A 33 17.65 0.09 2.80
CA LEU A 33 17.54 -0.43 4.17
C LEU A 33 18.37 0.37 5.19
N GLY A 34 18.46 1.69 5.00
CA GLY A 34 19.21 2.59 5.89
C GLY A 34 18.43 2.93 7.17
N PRO A 35 19.04 3.72 8.08
CA PRO A 35 18.43 4.11 9.35
C PRO A 35 17.06 4.78 9.20
N GLN A 36 16.84 5.55 8.12
CA GLN A 36 15.56 6.20 7.85
C GLN A 36 14.44 5.20 7.59
N VAL A 37 14.75 4.07 6.93
CA VAL A 37 13.78 3.00 6.70
C VAL A 37 13.41 2.35 8.03
N SER A 38 14.38 2.01 8.86
CA SER A 38 14.14 1.42 10.18
C SER A 38 13.32 2.34 11.09
N ALA A 39 13.66 3.64 11.10
CA ALA A 39 12.89 4.63 11.86
C ALA A 39 11.44 4.72 11.35
N PHE A 40 11.24 4.75 10.03
CA PHE A 40 9.89 4.74 9.45
C PHE A 40 9.10 3.49 9.82
N GLU A 41 9.72 2.31 9.79
CA GLU A 41 9.06 1.05 10.17
C GLU A 41 8.60 1.08 11.63
N GLU A 42 9.44 1.56 12.54
CA GLU A 42 9.10 1.71 13.97
C GLU A 42 8.00 2.73 14.21
N GLU A 43 8.12 3.93 13.63
CA GLU A 43 7.15 5.01 13.76
C GLU A 43 5.79 4.63 13.18
N PHE A 44 5.78 4.01 11.99
CA PHE A 44 4.54 3.61 11.34
C PHE A 44 3.86 2.44 12.07
N ALA A 45 4.63 1.48 12.59
CA ALA A 45 4.10 0.42 13.43
C ALA A 45 3.44 1.01 14.69
N ALA A 46 4.10 1.94 15.38
CA ALA A 46 3.57 2.62 16.56
C ALA A 46 2.30 3.40 16.22
N TYR A 47 2.29 4.18 15.14
CA TYR A 47 1.14 4.93 14.67
C TYR A 47 -0.07 4.05 14.36
N SER A 48 0.16 2.89 13.75
CA SER A 48 -0.88 1.94 13.35
C SER A 48 -1.31 1.00 14.50
N GLY A 49 -0.67 1.07 15.67
CA GLY A 49 -0.89 0.15 16.79
C GLY A 49 -0.44 -1.29 16.46
N ALA A 50 0.41 -1.48 15.45
CA ALA A 50 0.97 -2.77 15.06
C ALA A 50 2.25 -3.07 15.86
N ARG A 51 2.58 -4.35 15.97
CA ARG A 51 3.82 -4.77 16.65
C ARG A 51 5.07 -4.51 15.82
N TYR A 52 4.94 -4.62 14.50
CA TYR A 52 6.02 -4.44 13.54
C TYR A 52 5.52 -3.73 12.29
N GLY A 53 6.38 -2.95 11.67
CA GLY A 53 6.24 -2.41 10.32
C GLY A 53 7.31 -3.00 9.42
N VAL A 54 6.99 -3.22 8.15
CA VAL A 54 7.93 -3.68 7.13
C VAL A 54 7.78 -2.79 5.91
N ALA A 55 8.80 -2.01 5.62
CA ALA A 55 8.79 -1.15 4.46
C ALA A 55 9.12 -1.94 3.18
N VAL A 56 8.38 -1.63 2.12
CA VAL A 56 8.57 -2.24 0.80
C VAL A 56 8.57 -1.14 -0.27
N ASN A 57 9.03 -1.47 -1.46
CA ASN A 57 9.22 -0.49 -2.54
C ASN A 57 7.93 0.05 -3.17
N SER A 58 6.77 -0.58 -2.92
CA SER A 58 5.49 -0.13 -3.49
C SER A 58 4.29 -0.73 -2.75
N GLY A 59 3.12 -0.08 -2.85
CA GLY A 59 1.86 -0.63 -2.35
C GLY A 59 1.49 -1.97 -3.02
N THR A 60 1.82 -2.16 -4.28
CA THR A 60 1.63 -3.45 -4.97
C THR A 60 2.42 -4.55 -4.31
N SER A 61 3.69 -4.29 -3.99
CA SER A 61 4.54 -5.25 -3.26
C SER A 61 4.01 -5.52 -1.85
N ALA A 62 3.51 -4.49 -1.17
CA ALA A 62 2.90 -4.63 0.15
C ALA A 62 1.70 -5.58 0.11
N LEU A 63 0.78 -5.37 -0.82
CA LEU A 63 -0.39 -6.25 -1.00
C LEU A 63 0.02 -7.68 -1.34
N HIS A 64 0.94 -7.86 -2.29
CA HIS A 64 1.41 -9.18 -2.70
C HIS A 64 2.06 -9.94 -1.54
N LEU A 65 2.99 -9.30 -0.83
CA LEU A 65 3.68 -9.92 0.30
C LEU A 65 2.74 -10.19 1.49
N ALA A 66 1.75 -9.33 1.73
CA ALA A 66 0.74 -9.58 2.75
C ALA A 66 -0.12 -10.81 2.44
N LEU A 67 -0.54 -10.98 1.17
CA LEU A 67 -1.27 -12.18 0.74
C LEU A 67 -0.41 -13.44 0.87
N LEU A 68 0.85 -13.40 0.47
CA LEU A 68 1.78 -14.52 0.67
C LEU A 68 1.98 -14.86 2.15
N ALA A 69 2.13 -13.83 3.00
CA ALA A 69 2.26 -14.03 4.45
C ALA A 69 1.00 -14.61 5.09
N ALA A 70 -0.17 -14.33 4.52
CA ALA A 70 -1.44 -14.96 4.90
C ALA A 70 -1.60 -16.39 4.37
N GLY A 71 -0.66 -16.91 3.58
CA GLY A 71 -0.69 -18.24 3.01
C GLY A 71 -1.51 -18.35 1.73
N VAL A 72 -1.91 -17.23 1.13
CA VAL A 72 -2.70 -17.22 -0.12
C VAL A 72 -1.84 -17.69 -1.30
N GLY A 73 -2.34 -18.65 -2.06
CA GLY A 73 -1.63 -19.25 -3.18
C GLY A 73 -2.53 -19.83 -4.27
N PRO A 74 -1.97 -20.67 -5.16
CA PRO A 74 -2.74 -21.37 -6.18
C PRO A 74 -3.91 -22.17 -5.59
N SER A 75 -5.05 -22.13 -6.23
CA SER A 75 -6.33 -22.71 -5.81
C SER A 75 -7.11 -21.94 -4.74
N ASP A 76 -6.55 -20.86 -4.19
CA ASP A 76 -7.30 -19.96 -3.33
C ASP A 76 -8.06 -18.91 -4.14
N GLU A 77 -9.13 -18.40 -3.54
CA GLU A 77 -9.90 -17.29 -4.06
C GLU A 77 -9.79 -16.09 -3.12
N VAL A 78 -9.70 -14.90 -3.69
CA VAL A 78 -9.63 -13.64 -2.93
C VAL A 78 -10.75 -12.72 -3.40
N ILE A 79 -11.69 -12.45 -2.51
CA ILE A 79 -12.82 -11.55 -2.81
C ILE A 79 -12.33 -10.10 -2.76
N THR A 80 -12.62 -9.37 -3.82
CA THR A 80 -12.27 -7.94 -3.95
C THR A 80 -13.32 -7.20 -4.79
N VAL A 81 -13.11 -5.92 -5.02
CA VAL A 81 -14.01 -5.09 -5.83
C VAL A 81 -13.36 -4.73 -7.17
N PRO A 82 -14.15 -4.60 -8.27
CA PRO A 82 -13.62 -4.12 -9.54
C PRO A 82 -13.35 -2.61 -9.53
N PHE A 83 -14.01 -1.86 -8.66
CA PHE A 83 -13.79 -0.42 -8.48
C PHE A 83 -12.56 -0.16 -7.63
N THR A 84 -11.39 -0.42 -8.22
CA THR A 84 -10.09 -0.31 -7.55
C THR A 84 -8.97 -0.04 -8.56
N PHE A 85 -7.78 0.21 -8.05
CA PHE A 85 -6.59 0.27 -8.88
C PHE A 85 -6.12 -1.14 -9.26
N MET A 86 -5.58 -1.30 -10.47
CA MET A 86 -5.13 -2.59 -11.01
C MET A 86 -4.19 -3.36 -10.07
N ALA A 87 -3.42 -2.68 -9.24
CA ALA A 87 -2.50 -3.31 -8.29
C ALA A 87 -3.18 -4.27 -7.32
N THR A 88 -4.44 -4.01 -6.94
CA THR A 88 -5.21 -4.91 -6.07
C THR A 88 -5.39 -6.28 -6.70
N VAL A 89 -5.84 -6.31 -7.96
CA VAL A 89 -6.05 -7.55 -8.71
C VAL A 89 -4.72 -8.21 -9.07
N ALA A 90 -3.71 -7.42 -9.46
CA ALA A 90 -2.38 -7.92 -9.80
C ALA A 90 -1.73 -8.61 -8.60
N ALA A 91 -1.83 -8.05 -7.40
CA ALA A 91 -1.28 -8.64 -6.19
C ALA A 91 -1.87 -10.03 -5.90
N VAL A 92 -3.18 -10.21 -6.08
CA VAL A 92 -3.84 -11.52 -5.99
C VAL A 92 -3.32 -12.49 -7.05
N ARG A 93 -3.26 -12.04 -8.30
CA ARG A 93 -2.78 -12.89 -9.41
C ARG A 93 -1.32 -13.31 -9.26
N TYR A 94 -0.48 -12.47 -8.65
CA TYR A 94 0.93 -12.81 -8.41
C TYR A 94 1.12 -13.94 -7.40
N THR A 95 0.18 -14.18 -6.48
CA THR A 95 0.21 -15.36 -5.60
C THR A 95 -0.23 -16.66 -6.31
N GLY A 96 -0.79 -16.56 -7.51
CA GLY A 96 -1.43 -17.66 -8.23
C GLY A 96 -2.92 -17.85 -7.89
N ALA A 97 -3.45 -17.08 -6.94
CA ALA A 97 -4.86 -17.11 -6.54
C ALA A 97 -5.79 -16.49 -7.60
N THR A 98 -7.08 -16.75 -7.47
CA THR A 98 -8.12 -16.22 -8.35
C THR A 98 -8.85 -15.07 -7.66
N PRO A 99 -8.89 -13.86 -8.28
CA PRO A 99 -9.72 -12.77 -7.75
C PRO A 99 -11.20 -13.06 -8.06
N VAL A 100 -12.03 -12.96 -7.04
CA VAL A 100 -13.50 -13.03 -7.14
C VAL A 100 -14.04 -11.63 -6.91
N PHE A 101 -14.88 -11.13 -7.82
CA PHE A 101 -15.37 -9.76 -7.73
C PHE A 101 -16.77 -9.70 -7.13
N VAL A 102 -16.93 -8.80 -6.18
CA VAL A 102 -18.22 -8.31 -5.68
C VAL A 102 -18.29 -6.80 -5.93
N ASP A 103 -19.51 -6.26 -6.07
CA ASP A 103 -19.65 -4.84 -6.37
C ASP A 103 -19.43 -3.96 -5.12
N ILE A 104 -19.37 -2.65 -5.32
CA ILE A 104 -19.27 -1.66 -4.25
C ILE A 104 -20.69 -1.24 -3.79
N GLU A 105 -20.80 -0.84 -2.53
CA GLU A 105 -21.95 -0.10 -2.04
C GLU A 105 -21.88 1.33 -2.59
N PRO A 106 -22.89 1.82 -3.34
CA PRO A 106 -22.81 3.07 -4.11
C PRO A 106 -22.56 4.34 -3.27
N ARG A 107 -22.91 4.34 -1.99
CA ARG A 107 -22.79 5.52 -1.12
C ARG A 107 -21.41 5.64 -0.50
N SER A 108 -20.85 4.52 -0.05
CA SER A 108 -19.56 4.46 0.62
C SER A 108 -18.40 4.19 -0.35
N CYS A 109 -18.69 3.68 -1.55
CA CYS A 109 -17.70 3.19 -2.52
C CYS A 109 -16.76 2.11 -1.95
N THR A 110 -17.15 1.46 -0.86
CA THR A 110 -16.45 0.29 -0.30
C THR A 110 -17.15 -1.00 -0.74
N MET A 111 -16.52 -2.15 -0.48
CA MET A 111 -17.09 -3.47 -0.81
C MET A 111 -18.50 -3.63 -0.25
N ASP A 112 -19.44 -4.07 -1.08
CA ASP A 112 -20.78 -4.46 -0.64
C ASP A 112 -20.72 -5.81 0.09
N VAL A 113 -20.68 -5.75 1.41
CA VAL A 113 -20.57 -6.95 2.26
C VAL A 113 -21.75 -7.89 2.14
N THR A 114 -22.89 -7.43 1.64
CA THR A 114 -24.07 -8.30 1.44
C THR A 114 -23.87 -9.30 0.29
N GLN A 115 -23.00 -8.95 -0.67
CA GLN A 115 -22.65 -9.81 -1.79
C GLN A 115 -21.56 -10.82 -1.45
N VAL A 116 -20.77 -10.58 -0.40
CA VAL A 116 -19.66 -11.48 -0.01
C VAL A 116 -20.18 -12.88 0.33
N CYS A 117 -21.29 -12.98 1.08
CA CYS A 117 -21.88 -14.26 1.45
C CYS A 117 -22.33 -15.11 0.25
N ASN A 118 -22.61 -14.48 -0.88
CA ASN A 118 -23.01 -15.18 -2.11
C ASN A 118 -21.79 -15.56 -2.98
N ALA A 119 -20.63 -15.02 -2.68
CA ALA A 119 -19.37 -15.26 -3.38
C ALA A 119 -18.51 -16.37 -2.72
N ILE A 120 -18.91 -16.83 -1.55
CA ILE A 120 -18.34 -17.97 -0.80
C ILE A 120 -19.18 -19.20 -1.08
#